data_54f20b344816a25a6f1237083a9e7460
#
_entry.id   54f20b344816a25a6f1237083a9e7460
#
_cell.length_a   1.000
_cell.length_b   1.000
_cell.length_c   1.000
_cell.angle_alpha   90.00
_cell.angle_beta   90.00
_cell.angle_gamma   90.00
#
_symmetry.space_group_name_H-M   'P 1'
#
loop_
_entity.id
_entity.type
_entity.pdbx_description
1 polymer ?
#
loop_
_entity_poly.entity_id
_entity_poly.type
_entity_poly.pdbx_seq_one_letter_code
_entity_poly.pdbx_strand_id
1 'polypeptide(L)'
;MHTTRRMTIVPAFTAFAALLAVLAAGQSPSFTTITGEIGPGALYEIATPTAPWNGGLVVFAQGIGNPSDPITLPTLGPLRETLTSQGFAVVYSSRSVNGYGAVKDGMIRTHQLRGIFVETIGQPSRVYLIGRSLGGLISVMLAERFPGQYDGGLSGCGLLDGGAAELTYVADGRVLFDYFFPGVIPGSPFDVPPGDFSPGSPTFNAVNAALVQGLSSPEQPTLQFARTANLQAANAAEIVAAGLSVVGFTVIHGNNLLDLTNGHMPYDNSKTSYSGSNDDDALNAGVARFVSDPSAVNYMEHYYTPSGELRIPVLTLHKTRDPLVPIFHEERYAETVQGAGASQYLLQRTVDGFGHCGFLAAETAAFAALVQWVETGVKPQN
;
A
#
# COMPACT_ATOMS: atom_id res chain seq x y z
N MET A 1 90.31 4.58 23.94
CA MET A 1 89.06 3.78 24.04
C MET A 1 88.03 4.26 23.01
N HIS A 2 88.01 3.60 21.84
CA HIS A 2 87.09 3.88 20.77
C HIS A 2 86.12 2.69 20.68
N THR A 3 84.88 2.94 20.95
CA THR A 3 83.78 2.00 20.79
C THR A 3 83.04 2.29 19.47
N THR A 4 83.22 1.45 18.48
CA THR A 4 82.56 1.43 17.20
C THR A 4 81.17 0.76 17.35
N ARG A 5 80.11 1.54 17.12
CA ARG A 5 78.73 1.00 16.98
C ARG A 5 78.52 0.50 15.56
N ARG A 6 78.26 -0.80 15.45
CA ARG A 6 77.78 -1.40 14.18
C ARG A 6 76.29 -1.07 13.95
N MET A 7 75.96 -0.50 12.79
CA MET A 7 74.66 -0.25 12.33
C MET A 7 74.13 -1.49 11.56
N THR A 8 73.10 -2.10 12.09
CA THR A 8 72.42 -3.26 11.44
C THR A 8 71.35 -2.72 10.48
N ILE A 9 71.49 -3.02 9.19
CA ILE A 9 70.52 -2.69 8.15
C ILE A 9 69.50 -3.81 8.12
N VAL A 10 68.22 -3.50 8.35
CA VAL A 10 67.08 -4.39 8.19
C VAL A 10 66.53 -4.16 6.78
N PRO A 11 66.37 -5.20 5.95
CA PRO A 11 65.77 -5.04 4.65
C PRO A 11 64.24 -4.88 4.77
N ALA A 12 63.71 -3.82 4.16
CA ALA A 12 62.27 -3.60 4.02
C ALA A 12 61.71 -4.60 2.99
N PHE A 13 60.86 -5.50 3.44
CA PHE A 13 60.00 -6.28 2.56
C PHE A 13 58.86 -5.44 2.06
N THR A 14 58.88 -5.06 0.81
CA THR A 14 57.73 -4.47 0.07
C THR A 14 56.78 -5.60 -0.28
N ALA A 15 55.68 -5.70 0.49
CA ALA A 15 54.56 -6.55 0.14
C ALA A 15 53.77 -5.91 -1.00
N PHE A 16 53.81 -6.48 -2.19
CA PHE A 16 52.96 -6.19 -3.31
C PHE A 16 51.57 -6.77 -3.02
N ALA A 17 50.62 -5.95 -2.58
CA ALA A 17 49.20 -6.32 -2.51
C ALA A 17 48.63 -6.29 -3.94
N ALA A 18 48.47 -7.45 -4.55
CA ALA A 18 47.71 -7.62 -5.77
C ALA A 18 46.22 -7.38 -5.48
N LEU A 19 45.70 -6.24 -5.86
CA LEU A 19 44.27 -5.91 -5.84
C LEU A 19 43.57 -6.73 -6.93
N LEU A 20 42.99 -7.87 -6.58
CA LEU A 20 42.08 -8.61 -7.45
C LEU A 20 40.78 -7.76 -7.56
N ALA A 21 40.64 -6.97 -8.61
CA ALA A 21 39.39 -6.44 -9.04
C ALA A 21 38.50 -7.60 -9.51
N VAL A 22 37.61 -8.08 -8.63
CA VAL A 22 36.50 -8.95 -9.03
C VAL A 22 35.58 -8.06 -9.88
N LEU A 23 35.70 -8.16 -11.20
CA LEU A 23 34.67 -7.68 -12.11
C LEU A 23 33.39 -8.44 -11.74
N ALA A 24 32.46 -7.76 -11.07
CA ALA A 24 31.10 -8.22 -10.97
C ALA A 24 30.59 -8.34 -12.42
N ALA A 25 30.58 -9.55 -12.94
CA ALA A 25 29.86 -9.84 -14.17
C ALA A 25 28.42 -9.43 -13.93
N GLY A 26 27.97 -8.35 -14.57
CA GLY A 26 26.59 -7.93 -14.51
C GLY A 26 25.72 -9.11 -14.94
N GLN A 27 24.94 -9.66 -14.01
CA GLN A 27 23.98 -10.71 -14.37
C GLN A 27 23.06 -10.12 -15.42
N SER A 28 22.92 -10.79 -16.55
CA SER A 28 21.92 -10.43 -17.54
C SER A 28 20.57 -10.38 -16.86
N PRO A 29 19.72 -9.38 -17.18
CA PRO A 29 18.41 -9.27 -16.54
C PRO A 29 17.63 -10.57 -16.71
N SER A 30 16.93 -10.99 -15.66
CA SER A 30 16.14 -12.23 -15.65
C SER A 30 14.90 -12.18 -16.55
N PHE A 31 14.65 -11.04 -17.20
CA PHE A 31 13.49 -10.79 -18.04
C PHE A 31 13.80 -9.80 -19.17
N THR A 32 12.93 -9.80 -20.19
CA THR A 32 12.81 -8.77 -21.22
C THR A 32 11.52 -8.02 -21.05
N THR A 33 11.45 -6.77 -21.54
CA THR A 33 10.26 -5.92 -21.38
C THR A 33 9.70 -5.46 -22.73
N ILE A 34 8.37 -5.35 -22.79
CA ILE A 34 7.61 -4.68 -23.84
C ILE A 34 6.77 -3.61 -23.15
N THR A 35 6.82 -2.38 -23.64
CA THR A 35 6.03 -1.26 -23.13
C THR A 35 5.09 -0.74 -24.19
N GLY A 36 3.97 -0.14 -23.75
CA GLY A 36 3.00 0.50 -24.65
C GLY A 36 2.01 1.36 -23.88
N GLU A 37 0.99 1.84 -24.61
CA GLU A 37 -0.08 2.65 -24.07
C GLU A 37 -1.40 1.88 -24.03
N ILE A 38 -2.24 2.18 -23.01
CA ILE A 38 -3.53 1.53 -22.81
C ILE A 38 -4.58 2.57 -22.40
N GLY A 39 -5.45 2.91 -23.34
CA GLY A 39 -6.45 3.96 -23.13
C GLY A 39 -5.83 5.36 -22.99
N PRO A 40 -6.59 6.37 -22.51
CA PRO A 40 -6.11 7.75 -22.52
C PRO A 40 -5.02 7.97 -21.44
N GLY A 41 -3.75 8.03 -21.88
CA GLY A 41 -2.60 8.41 -21.05
C GLY A 41 -2.08 7.34 -20.09
N ALA A 42 -2.63 6.13 -20.08
CA ALA A 42 -2.08 5.03 -19.29
C ALA A 42 -0.99 4.30 -20.06
N LEU A 43 0.07 3.94 -19.36
CA LEU A 43 1.18 3.13 -19.85
C LEU A 43 1.06 1.70 -19.34
N TYR A 44 1.61 0.72 -20.05
CA TYR A 44 1.79 -0.63 -19.56
C TYR A 44 3.19 -1.17 -19.83
N GLU A 45 3.60 -2.15 -19.03
CA GLU A 45 4.78 -2.95 -19.26
C GLU A 45 4.43 -4.44 -19.12
N ILE A 46 4.95 -5.26 -20.04
CA ILE A 46 4.98 -6.72 -19.96
C ILE A 46 6.44 -7.11 -19.73
N ALA A 47 6.73 -7.80 -18.64
CA ALA A 47 8.01 -8.41 -18.37
C ALA A 47 7.91 -9.93 -18.56
N THR A 48 8.67 -10.46 -19.50
CA THR A 48 8.72 -11.91 -19.78
C THR A 48 10.06 -12.49 -19.32
N PRO A 49 10.10 -13.68 -18.65
CA PRO A 49 11.34 -14.28 -18.20
C PRO A 49 12.27 -14.58 -19.40
N THR A 50 13.59 -14.45 -19.19
CA THR A 50 14.61 -14.91 -20.17
C THR A 50 14.78 -16.42 -20.13
N ALA A 51 14.48 -17.06 -18.99
CA ALA A 51 14.30 -18.50 -18.88
C ALA A 51 12.99 -18.94 -19.56
N PRO A 52 12.76 -20.24 -19.82
CA PRO A 52 11.47 -20.69 -20.36
C PRO A 52 10.30 -20.21 -19.49
N TRP A 53 9.30 -19.59 -20.14
CA TRP A 53 8.07 -19.18 -19.49
C TRP A 53 7.31 -20.41 -19.01
N ASN A 54 6.87 -20.41 -17.73
CA ASN A 54 6.14 -21.52 -17.11
C ASN A 54 4.64 -21.55 -17.47
N GLY A 55 4.18 -20.62 -18.33
CA GLY A 55 2.77 -20.47 -18.71
C GLY A 55 1.95 -19.61 -17.74
N GLY A 56 2.52 -19.19 -16.60
CA GLY A 56 1.84 -18.35 -15.62
C GLY A 56 1.99 -16.86 -15.91
N LEU A 57 0.89 -16.12 -15.78
CA LEU A 57 0.85 -14.67 -15.88
C LEU A 57 0.49 -14.06 -14.52
N VAL A 58 1.25 -13.09 -14.07
CA VAL A 58 0.91 -12.22 -12.94
C VAL A 58 0.46 -10.87 -13.48
N VAL A 59 -0.77 -10.47 -13.17
CA VAL A 59 -1.32 -9.14 -13.43
C VAL A 59 -1.22 -8.35 -12.14
N PHE A 60 -0.37 -7.31 -12.13
CA PHE A 60 -0.10 -6.54 -10.93
C PHE A 60 -0.90 -5.23 -10.91
N ALA A 61 -1.63 -4.99 -9.80
CA ALA A 61 -2.34 -3.76 -9.51
C ALA A 61 -1.52 -2.90 -8.54
N GLN A 62 -1.17 -1.70 -8.97
CA GLN A 62 -0.38 -0.77 -8.14
C GLN A 62 -1.20 -0.12 -7.02
N GLY A 63 -0.52 0.28 -5.93
CA GLY A 63 -1.06 1.07 -4.84
C GLY A 63 -1.41 2.52 -5.25
N ILE A 64 -1.81 3.33 -4.29
CA ILE A 64 -2.13 4.75 -4.53
C ILE A 64 -0.87 5.51 -4.98
N GLY A 65 -1.03 6.43 -5.93
CA GLY A 65 -0.02 7.42 -6.31
C GLY A 65 -0.44 8.82 -5.87
N ASN A 66 0.51 9.74 -5.73
CA ASN A 66 0.18 11.13 -5.44
C ASN A 66 -0.59 11.74 -6.63
N PRO A 67 -1.76 12.38 -6.41
CA PRO A 67 -2.58 12.93 -7.49
C PRO A 67 -1.86 13.99 -8.33
N SER A 68 -0.84 14.63 -7.79
CA SER A 68 -0.04 15.67 -8.48
C SER A 68 1.12 15.11 -9.30
N ASP A 69 1.45 13.83 -9.16
CA ASP A 69 2.59 13.23 -9.86
C ASP A 69 2.25 12.96 -11.33
N PRO A 70 3.24 13.01 -12.23
CA PRO A 70 3.08 12.53 -13.59
C PRO A 70 2.64 11.07 -13.65
N ILE A 71 1.88 10.71 -14.68
CA ILE A 71 1.53 9.31 -14.95
C ILE A 71 2.78 8.56 -15.42
N THR A 72 3.25 7.64 -14.60
CA THR A 72 4.45 6.82 -14.86
C THR A 72 4.19 5.37 -14.45
N LEU A 73 4.91 4.44 -15.07
CA LEU A 73 4.86 3.03 -14.67
C LEU A 73 5.37 2.88 -13.22
N PRO A 74 4.68 2.07 -12.41
CA PRO A 74 5.11 1.81 -11.04
C PRO A 74 6.43 1.04 -11.01
N THR A 75 7.23 1.28 -10.00
CA THR A 75 8.40 0.46 -9.69
C THR A 75 7.96 -0.72 -8.82
N LEU A 76 8.00 -1.94 -9.38
CA LEU A 76 7.68 -3.15 -8.61
C LEU A 76 8.82 -3.58 -7.68
N GLY A 77 9.98 -2.94 -7.80
CA GLY A 77 11.19 -3.31 -7.07
C GLY A 77 11.58 -4.78 -7.31
N PRO A 78 12.10 -5.47 -6.29
CA PRO A 78 12.55 -6.86 -6.44
C PRO A 78 11.42 -7.88 -6.71
N LEU A 79 10.14 -7.50 -6.60
CA LEU A 79 9.03 -8.42 -6.85
C LEU A 79 9.02 -8.89 -8.31
N ARG A 80 9.22 -7.98 -9.27
CA ARG A 80 9.28 -8.31 -10.70
C ARG A 80 10.37 -9.32 -10.99
N GLU A 81 11.60 -9.04 -10.51
CA GLU A 81 12.76 -9.92 -10.66
C GLU A 81 12.52 -11.30 -10.02
N THR A 82 11.90 -11.33 -8.84
CA THR A 82 11.57 -12.56 -8.14
C THR A 82 10.59 -13.41 -8.94
N LEU A 83 9.49 -12.83 -9.41
CA LEU A 83 8.48 -13.55 -10.18
C LEU A 83 9.02 -14.04 -11.54
N THR A 84 9.75 -13.19 -12.26
CA THR A 84 10.32 -13.58 -13.55
C THR A 84 11.42 -14.64 -13.43
N SER A 85 12.21 -14.63 -12.35
CA SER A 85 13.18 -15.69 -12.07
C SER A 85 12.53 -17.05 -11.77
N GLN A 86 11.26 -17.05 -11.31
CA GLN A 86 10.43 -18.24 -11.13
C GLN A 86 9.69 -18.67 -12.39
N GLY A 87 9.93 -18.00 -13.50
CA GLY A 87 9.33 -18.31 -14.80
C GLY A 87 7.99 -17.66 -15.08
N PHE A 88 7.45 -16.82 -14.20
CA PHE A 88 6.21 -16.09 -14.46
C PHE A 88 6.46 -14.89 -15.37
N ALA A 89 5.51 -14.62 -16.27
CA ALA A 89 5.41 -13.31 -16.89
C ALA A 89 4.67 -12.35 -15.96
N VAL A 90 5.02 -11.05 -16.00
CA VAL A 90 4.40 -10.02 -15.16
C VAL A 90 3.92 -8.88 -16.05
N VAL A 91 2.68 -8.43 -15.86
CA VAL A 91 2.13 -7.29 -16.59
C VAL A 91 1.51 -6.29 -15.60
N TYR A 92 1.71 -5.01 -15.84
CA TYR A 92 1.21 -3.93 -15.00
C TYR A 92 1.01 -2.63 -15.78
N SER A 93 0.24 -1.70 -15.20
CA SER A 93 -0.12 -0.43 -15.82
C SER A 93 0.13 0.74 -14.84
N SER A 94 0.40 1.92 -15.40
CA SER A 94 0.43 3.18 -14.67
C SER A 94 -0.95 3.67 -14.24
N ARG A 95 -2.02 3.11 -14.80
CA ARG A 95 -3.37 3.72 -14.82
C ARG A 95 -3.38 5.05 -15.58
N SER A 96 -4.57 5.64 -15.81
CA SER A 96 -4.72 6.96 -16.46
C SER A 96 -4.78 8.11 -15.45
N VAL A 97 -4.99 7.80 -14.16
CA VAL A 97 -5.11 8.77 -13.08
C VAL A 97 -4.38 8.27 -11.83
N ASN A 98 -3.85 9.20 -11.06
CA ASN A 98 -3.30 8.96 -9.73
C ASN A 98 -4.34 9.33 -8.66
N GLY A 99 -3.95 9.16 -7.39
CA GLY A 99 -4.77 9.51 -6.25
C GLY A 99 -5.85 8.48 -5.92
N TYR A 100 -6.74 8.87 -5.05
CA TYR A 100 -7.81 8.00 -4.55
C TYR A 100 -8.82 7.62 -5.65
N GLY A 101 -8.98 8.48 -6.65
CA GLY A 101 -9.81 8.25 -7.84
C GLY A 101 -9.42 7.08 -8.72
N ALA A 102 -8.28 6.48 -8.44
CA ALA A 102 -7.69 5.48 -9.31
C ALA A 102 -8.34 4.08 -9.23
N VAL A 103 -9.31 3.79 -8.35
CA VAL A 103 -9.88 2.43 -8.24
C VAL A 103 -10.64 2.04 -9.49
N LYS A 104 -11.60 2.89 -9.93
CA LYS A 104 -12.39 2.61 -11.13
C LYS A 104 -11.51 2.46 -12.37
N ASP A 105 -10.62 3.42 -12.62
CA ASP A 105 -9.67 3.37 -13.75
C ASP A 105 -8.69 2.20 -13.57
N GLY A 106 -8.18 1.98 -12.36
CA GLY A 106 -7.28 0.89 -12.03
C GLY A 106 -7.88 -0.48 -12.31
N MET A 107 -9.15 -0.69 -11.98
CA MET A 107 -9.86 -1.92 -12.32
C MET A 107 -9.93 -2.12 -13.84
N ILE A 108 -10.31 -1.08 -14.58
CA ILE A 108 -10.42 -1.14 -16.05
C ILE A 108 -9.04 -1.44 -16.66
N ARG A 109 -8.01 -0.67 -16.32
CA ARG A 109 -6.67 -0.81 -16.90
C ARG A 109 -6.04 -2.14 -16.52
N THR A 110 -6.11 -2.54 -15.26
CA THR A 110 -5.58 -3.83 -14.79
C THR A 110 -6.28 -5.00 -15.50
N HIS A 111 -7.60 -4.95 -15.65
CA HIS A 111 -8.33 -6.00 -16.34
C HIS A 111 -7.98 -6.11 -17.85
N GLN A 112 -7.76 -4.99 -18.53
CA GLN A 112 -7.37 -4.95 -19.94
C GLN A 112 -5.99 -5.61 -20.20
N LEU A 113 -5.08 -5.58 -19.21
CA LEU A 113 -3.71 -6.10 -19.36
C LEU A 113 -3.66 -7.58 -19.76
N ARG A 114 -4.61 -8.40 -19.29
CA ARG A 114 -4.68 -9.80 -19.69
C ARG A 114 -4.90 -9.95 -21.19
N GLY A 115 -5.81 -9.17 -21.76
CA GLY A 115 -6.08 -9.19 -23.21
C GLY A 115 -4.86 -8.75 -24.02
N ILE A 116 -4.19 -7.68 -23.61
CA ILE A 116 -2.96 -7.18 -24.23
C ILE A 116 -1.87 -8.25 -24.17
N PHE A 117 -1.70 -8.92 -23.03
CA PHE A 117 -0.72 -9.99 -22.90
C PHE A 117 -1.01 -11.16 -23.87
N VAL A 118 -2.27 -11.57 -23.96
CA VAL A 118 -2.70 -12.66 -24.87
C VAL A 118 -2.41 -12.30 -26.32
N GLU A 119 -2.67 -11.07 -26.73
CA GLU A 119 -2.40 -10.59 -28.10
C GLU A 119 -0.90 -10.49 -28.40
N THR A 120 -0.09 -10.06 -27.42
CA THR A 120 1.34 -9.75 -27.62
C THR A 120 2.23 -10.97 -27.44
N ILE A 121 1.97 -11.82 -26.46
CA ILE A 121 2.83 -12.93 -26.05
C ILE A 121 2.16 -14.28 -26.33
N GLY A 122 0.86 -14.42 -26.01
CA GLY A 122 0.11 -15.66 -26.17
C GLY A 122 -0.74 -16.00 -24.94
N GLN A 123 -1.49 -17.09 -25.03
CA GLN A 123 -2.45 -17.52 -24.02
C GLN A 123 -1.73 -18.08 -22.78
N PRO A 124 -1.89 -17.49 -21.59
CA PRO A 124 -1.38 -18.06 -20.35
C PRO A 124 -2.20 -19.28 -19.91
N SER A 125 -1.55 -20.23 -19.27
CA SER A 125 -2.20 -21.41 -18.68
C SER A 125 -2.86 -21.09 -17.33
N ARG A 126 -2.33 -20.06 -16.62
CA ARG A 126 -2.84 -19.54 -15.35
C ARG A 126 -2.65 -18.03 -15.28
N VAL A 127 -3.59 -17.35 -14.67
CA VAL A 127 -3.55 -15.90 -14.47
C VAL A 127 -3.78 -15.56 -12.98
N TYR A 128 -2.81 -14.92 -12.37
CA TYR A 128 -2.84 -14.51 -10.97
C TYR A 128 -2.94 -12.99 -10.88
N LEU A 129 -3.72 -12.50 -9.92
CA LEU A 129 -3.73 -11.10 -9.51
C LEU A 129 -2.79 -10.91 -8.34
N ILE A 130 -1.98 -9.87 -8.35
CA ILE A 130 -1.26 -9.37 -7.17
C ILE A 130 -1.51 -7.88 -7.07
N GLY A 131 -1.82 -7.38 -5.87
CA GLY A 131 -1.95 -5.95 -5.63
C GLY A 131 -1.55 -5.57 -4.20
N ARG A 132 -1.12 -4.32 -4.02
CA ARG A 132 -0.74 -3.78 -2.72
C ARG A 132 -1.53 -2.50 -2.42
N SER A 133 -1.93 -2.28 -1.15
CA SER A 133 -2.66 -1.08 -0.75
C SER A 133 -3.93 -0.91 -1.58
N LEU A 134 -4.16 0.22 -2.23
CA LEU A 134 -5.26 0.43 -3.18
C LEU A 134 -5.29 -0.66 -4.27
N GLY A 135 -4.13 -1.14 -4.73
CA GLY A 135 -4.03 -2.26 -5.66
C GLY A 135 -4.50 -3.58 -5.06
N GLY A 136 -4.37 -3.76 -3.75
CA GLY A 136 -4.93 -4.90 -3.02
C GLY A 136 -6.45 -4.94 -3.09
N LEU A 137 -7.11 -3.80 -2.88
CA LEU A 137 -8.54 -3.64 -3.10
C LEU A 137 -8.93 -3.97 -4.56
N ILE A 138 -8.21 -3.39 -5.54
CA ILE A 138 -8.45 -3.64 -6.97
C ILE A 138 -8.34 -5.13 -7.29
N SER A 139 -7.32 -5.82 -6.78
CA SER A 139 -7.10 -7.25 -7.04
C SER A 139 -8.24 -8.11 -6.51
N VAL A 140 -8.73 -7.83 -5.31
CA VAL A 140 -9.86 -8.54 -4.71
C VAL A 140 -11.13 -8.28 -5.50
N MET A 141 -11.45 -7.03 -5.81
CA MET A 141 -12.65 -6.71 -6.59
C MET A 141 -12.63 -7.30 -8.01
N LEU A 142 -11.45 -7.43 -8.64
CA LEU A 142 -11.31 -8.11 -9.92
C LEU A 142 -11.51 -9.63 -9.77
N ALA A 143 -10.99 -10.24 -8.71
CA ALA A 143 -11.19 -11.66 -8.42
C ALA A 143 -12.69 -12.00 -8.18
N GLU A 144 -13.41 -11.13 -7.47
CA GLU A 144 -14.86 -11.26 -7.24
C GLU A 144 -15.67 -11.11 -8.53
N ARG A 145 -15.37 -10.06 -9.32
CA ARG A 145 -16.17 -9.70 -10.51
C ARG A 145 -15.88 -10.57 -11.73
N PHE A 146 -14.67 -11.11 -11.85
CA PHE A 146 -14.22 -11.84 -13.04
C PHE A 146 -13.57 -13.19 -12.71
N PRO A 147 -14.22 -14.07 -11.93
CA PRO A 147 -13.63 -15.34 -11.50
C PRO A 147 -13.31 -16.30 -12.67
N GLY A 148 -13.90 -16.09 -13.86
CA GLY A 148 -13.55 -16.85 -15.07
C GLY A 148 -12.36 -16.31 -15.85
N GLN A 149 -11.74 -15.22 -15.41
CA GLN A 149 -10.60 -14.58 -16.06
C GLN A 149 -9.30 -14.73 -15.27
N TYR A 150 -9.40 -15.05 -13.99
CA TYR A 150 -8.29 -15.19 -13.05
C TYR A 150 -8.41 -16.53 -12.32
N ASP A 151 -7.26 -17.10 -11.96
CA ASP A 151 -7.18 -18.38 -11.25
C ASP A 151 -6.96 -18.19 -9.74
N GLY A 152 -6.40 -17.04 -9.33
CA GLY A 152 -6.19 -16.71 -7.93
C GLY A 152 -5.77 -15.25 -7.71
N GLY A 153 -5.89 -14.75 -6.48
CA GLY A 153 -5.54 -13.38 -6.11
C GLY A 153 -4.72 -13.30 -4.82
N LEU A 154 -3.72 -12.40 -4.80
CA LEU A 154 -2.96 -12.03 -3.62
C LEU A 154 -3.13 -10.52 -3.36
N SER A 155 -3.72 -10.18 -2.21
CA SER A 155 -3.85 -8.81 -1.75
C SER A 155 -2.88 -8.53 -0.60
N GLY A 156 -1.92 -7.64 -0.80
CA GLY A 156 -1.03 -7.17 0.26
C GLY A 156 -1.49 -5.84 0.82
N CYS A 157 -1.62 -5.71 2.16
CA CYS A 157 -2.00 -4.46 2.83
C CYS A 157 -3.20 -3.74 2.20
N GLY A 158 -4.21 -4.50 1.74
CA GLY A 158 -5.35 -3.99 0.98
C GLY A 158 -6.42 -3.32 1.86
N LEU A 159 -7.14 -2.34 1.28
CA LEU A 159 -8.28 -1.65 1.90
C LEU A 159 -9.55 -2.53 1.80
N LEU A 160 -9.56 -3.70 2.42
CA LEU A 160 -10.53 -4.76 2.10
C LEU A 160 -11.92 -4.57 2.73
N ASP A 161 -12.07 -3.71 3.75
CA ASP A 161 -13.39 -3.22 4.20
C ASP A 161 -13.94 -2.12 3.26
N GLY A 162 -13.21 -1.83 2.17
CA GLY A 162 -13.57 -0.84 1.18
C GLY A 162 -12.98 0.56 1.43
N GLY A 163 -12.98 1.35 0.37
CA GLY A 163 -12.42 2.70 0.41
C GLY A 163 -13.21 3.68 1.28
N ALA A 164 -14.49 3.45 1.54
CA ALA A 164 -15.27 4.28 2.44
C ALA A 164 -14.82 4.11 3.91
N ALA A 165 -14.51 2.88 4.33
CA ALA A 165 -13.99 2.60 5.67
C ALA A 165 -12.59 3.20 5.87
N GLU A 166 -11.73 3.09 4.88
CA GLU A 166 -10.41 3.73 4.88
C GLU A 166 -10.53 5.25 4.94
N LEU A 167 -11.41 5.84 4.12
CA LEU A 167 -11.67 7.28 4.14
C LEU A 167 -12.13 7.73 5.54
N THR A 168 -13.03 6.99 6.16
CA THR A 168 -13.50 7.30 7.52
C THR A 168 -12.33 7.30 8.51
N TYR A 169 -11.47 6.28 8.47
CA TYR A 169 -10.32 6.20 9.36
C TYR A 169 -9.37 7.40 9.21
N VAL A 170 -8.97 7.74 7.98
CA VAL A 170 -8.02 8.84 7.77
C VAL A 170 -8.64 10.22 8.01
N ALA A 171 -9.91 10.41 7.69
CA ALA A 171 -10.61 11.66 7.93
C ALA A 171 -10.92 11.86 9.43
N ASP A 172 -11.34 10.82 10.16
CA ASP A 172 -11.45 10.84 11.62
C ASP A 172 -10.11 11.19 12.26
N GLY A 173 -9.02 10.56 11.81
CA GLY A 173 -7.69 10.88 12.28
C GLY A 173 -7.33 12.35 12.06
N ARG A 174 -7.71 12.96 10.93
CA ARG A 174 -7.44 14.37 10.66
C ARG A 174 -8.29 15.31 11.52
N VAL A 175 -9.59 15.10 11.66
CA VAL A 175 -10.44 15.96 12.52
C VAL A 175 -10.04 15.87 13.98
N LEU A 176 -9.60 14.70 14.44
CA LEU A 176 -9.06 14.51 15.79
C LEU A 176 -7.70 15.19 15.95
N PHE A 177 -6.81 15.10 14.96
CA PHE A 177 -5.56 15.84 14.97
C PHE A 177 -5.79 17.34 15.06
N ASP A 178 -6.69 17.89 14.25
CA ASP A 178 -7.00 19.32 14.25
C ASP A 178 -7.60 19.79 15.59
N TYR A 179 -8.33 18.93 16.31
CA TYR A 179 -8.83 19.21 17.66
C TYR A 179 -7.70 19.27 18.70
N PHE A 180 -6.79 18.29 18.71
CA PHE A 180 -5.70 18.23 19.69
C PHE A 180 -4.55 19.18 19.37
N PHE A 181 -4.39 19.57 18.10
CA PHE A 181 -3.31 20.42 17.59
C PHE A 181 -3.86 21.55 16.69
N PRO A 182 -4.67 22.46 17.24
CA PRO A 182 -5.35 23.45 16.45
C PRO A 182 -4.38 24.38 15.72
N GLY A 183 -4.64 24.62 14.43
CA GLY A 183 -3.88 25.55 13.59
C GLY A 183 -2.52 25.04 13.10
N VAL A 184 -2.14 23.80 13.36
CA VAL A 184 -0.90 23.21 12.82
C VAL A 184 -0.99 23.01 11.32
N ILE A 185 -2.16 22.56 10.83
CA ILE A 185 -2.44 22.44 9.40
C ILE A 185 -3.61 23.37 9.06
N PRO A 186 -3.46 24.27 8.08
CA PRO A 186 -4.58 25.09 7.62
C PRO A 186 -5.64 24.28 6.88
N GLY A 187 -6.87 24.79 6.86
CA GLY A 187 -8.00 24.17 6.15
C GLY A 187 -8.64 23.03 6.93
N SER A 188 -9.27 22.11 6.20
CA SER A 188 -9.99 20.93 6.73
C SER A 188 -9.47 19.65 6.06
N PRO A 189 -9.93 18.45 6.43
CA PRO A 189 -9.56 17.21 5.73
C PRO A 189 -9.78 17.23 4.21
N PHE A 190 -10.71 18.05 3.73
CA PHE A 190 -11.16 18.11 2.33
C PHE A 190 -11.01 19.50 1.69
N ASP A 191 -10.39 20.42 2.40
CA ASP A 191 -10.04 21.76 1.89
C ASP A 191 -8.65 22.10 2.43
N VAL A 192 -7.65 21.45 1.87
CA VAL A 192 -6.25 21.59 2.25
C VAL A 192 -5.57 22.49 1.22
N PRO A 193 -4.92 23.59 1.63
CA PRO A 193 -4.09 24.36 0.71
C PRO A 193 -3.08 23.44 0.01
N PRO A 194 -2.84 23.63 -1.31
CA PRO A 194 -1.84 22.84 -2.02
C PRO A 194 -0.51 22.86 -1.28
N GLY A 195 0.03 21.68 -0.99
CA GLY A 195 1.25 21.56 -0.20
C GLY A 195 1.93 20.23 -0.38
N ASP A 196 3.19 20.19 0.03
CA ASP A 196 4.01 18.99 0.07
C ASP A 196 4.00 18.41 1.50
N PHE A 197 3.87 17.09 1.62
CA PHE A 197 4.00 16.35 2.87
C PHE A 197 5.17 15.37 2.83
N SER A 198 6.15 15.60 1.97
CA SER A 198 7.37 14.80 1.96
C SER A 198 8.21 15.07 3.23
N PRO A 199 9.00 14.08 3.70
CA PRO A 199 9.90 14.27 4.84
C PRO A 199 10.81 15.50 4.64
N GLY A 200 10.76 16.42 5.61
CA GLY A 200 11.49 17.67 5.57
C GLY A 200 10.71 18.89 5.03
N SER A 201 9.53 18.69 4.43
CA SER A 201 8.67 19.82 4.03
C SER A 201 8.17 20.61 5.26
N PRO A 202 7.80 21.89 5.10
CA PRO A 202 7.30 22.70 6.23
C PRO A 202 6.12 22.07 6.95
N THR A 203 5.12 21.53 6.21
CA THR A 203 3.93 20.92 6.80
C THR A 203 4.27 19.63 7.53
N PHE A 204 5.10 18.75 6.93
CA PHE A 204 5.58 17.54 7.60
C PHE A 204 6.31 17.88 8.90
N ASN A 205 7.23 18.85 8.87
CA ASN A 205 7.99 19.25 10.06
C ASN A 205 7.10 19.85 11.15
N ALA A 206 6.07 20.63 10.80
CA ALA A 206 5.14 21.21 11.75
C ALA A 206 4.30 20.10 12.45
N VAL A 207 3.77 19.16 11.70
CA VAL A 207 3.02 18.01 12.24
C VAL A 207 3.90 17.13 13.12
N ASN A 208 5.10 16.79 12.64
CA ASN A 208 6.06 16.00 13.42
C ASN A 208 6.42 16.68 14.74
N ALA A 209 6.71 18.00 14.71
CA ALA A 209 7.03 18.76 15.91
C ALA A 209 5.85 18.78 16.89
N ALA A 210 4.63 19.00 16.42
CA ALA A 210 3.43 18.99 17.26
C ALA A 210 3.23 17.64 17.96
N LEU A 211 3.33 16.54 17.21
CA LEU A 211 3.19 15.17 17.74
C LEU A 211 4.30 14.85 18.76
N VAL A 212 5.57 15.18 18.48
CA VAL A 212 6.68 14.92 19.39
C VAL A 212 6.55 15.76 20.68
N GLN A 213 6.22 17.04 20.57
CA GLN A 213 6.02 17.92 21.74
C GLN A 213 4.81 17.48 22.58
N GLY A 214 3.75 17.05 21.93
CA GLY A 214 2.53 16.58 22.59
C GLY A 214 2.72 15.30 23.41
N LEU A 215 3.77 14.52 23.19
CA LEU A 215 4.13 13.37 24.05
C LEU A 215 4.63 13.81 25.43
N SER A 216 5.31 14.96 25.51
CA SER A 216 5.95 15.45 26.72
C SER A 216 5.13 16.53 27.46
N SER A 217 4.04 17.01 26.86
CA SER A 217 3.15 17.99 27.45
C SER A 217 2.36 17.39 28.64
N PRO A 218 1.99 18.18 29.66
CA PRO A 218 1.23 17.66 30.83
C PRO A 218 -0.07 16.94 30.44
N GLU A 219 -0.78 17.43 29.42
CA GLU A 219 -2.05 16.86 28.96
C GLU A 219 -1.84 15.73 27.94
N GLN A 220 -0.63 15.49 27.49
CA GLN A 220 -0.25 14.43 26.54
C GLN A 220 -1.19 14.32 25.31
N PRO A 221 -1.42 15.42 24.56
CA PRO A 221 -2.39 15.42 23.45
C PRO A 221 -2.08 14.38 22.38
N THR A 222 -0.82 14.02 22.17
CA THR A 222 -0.44 12.95 21.22
C THR A 222 -0.92 11.59 21.65
N LEU A 223 -0.90 11.27 22.95
CA LEU A 223 -1.44 10.00 23.46
C LEU A 223 -2.97 9.99 23.43
N GLN A 224 -3.61 11.13 23.68
CA GLN A 224 -5.05 11.26 23.53
C GLN A 224 -5.47 11.07 22.07
N PHE A 225 -4.81 11.76 21.17
CA PHE A 225 -5.00 11.60 19.72
C PHE A 225 -4.83 10.13 19.29
N ALA A 226 -3.75 9.47 19.72
CA ALA A 226 -3.50 8.09 19.36
C ALA A 226 -4.62 7.14 19.81
N ARG A 227 -5.15 7.34 21.05
CA ARG A 227 -6.26 6.52 21.58
C ARG A 227 -7.57 6.80 20.85
N THR A 228 -7.91 8.08 20.64
CA THR A 228 -9.18 8.49 20.02
C THR A 228 -9.24 8.14 18.53
N ALA A 229 -8.11 8.26 17.81
CA ALA A 229 -7.99 7.88 16.40
C ALA A 229 -7.68 6.38 16.20
N ASN A 230 -7.60 5.61 17.28
CA ASN A 230 -7.27 4.17 17.24
C ASN A 230 -6.01 3.86 16.42
N LEU A 231 -4.94 4.65 16.60
CA LEU A 231 -3.71 4.48 15.85
C LEU A 231 -3.04 3.14 16.21
N GLN A 232 -2.69 2.37 15.19
CA GLN A 232 -2.06 1.06 15.34
C GLN A 232 -0.56 1.23 15.65
N ALA A 233 -0.20 1.32 16.92
CA ALA A 233 1.15 1.61 17.38
C ALA A 233 1.44 0.98 18.74
N ALA A 234 2.68 0.50 18.96
CA ALA A 234 3.09 -0.15 20.20
C ALA A 234 3.96 0.76 21.10
N ASN A 235 4.45 1.87 20.61
CA ASN A 235 5.36 2.77 21.32
C ASN A 235 5.27 4.21 20.80
N ALA A 236 5.90 5.15 21.50
CA ALA A 236 5.85 6.58 21.16
C ALA A 236 6.35 6.90 19.74
N ALA A 237 7.38 6.23 19.26
CA ALA A 237 7.90 6.45 17.91
C ALA A 237 6.91 5.98 16.84
N GLU A 238 6.28 4.81 17.06
CA GLU A 238 5.22 4.31 16.19
C GLU A 238 3.97 5.21 16.23
N ILE A 239 3.60 5.77 17.38
CA ILE A 239 2.49 6.74 17.51
C ILE A 239 2.74 7.98 16.64
N VAL A 240 3.94 8.56 16.73
CA VAL A 240 4.31 9.73 15.88
C VAL A 240 4.26 9.36 14.40
N ALA A 241 4.83 8.22 14.03
CA ALA A 241 4.84 7.75 12.65
C ALA A 241 3.43 7.45 12.12
N ALA A 242 2.55 6.86 12.94
CA ALA A 242 1.16 6.61 12.59
C ALA A 242 0.38 7.92 12.40
N GLY A 243 0.54 8.88 13.32
CA GLY A 243 -0.05 10.21 13.18
C GLY A 243 0.40 10.92 11.91
N LEU A 244 1.70 10.87 11.59
CA LEU A 244 2.22 11.40 10.33
C LEU A 244 1.60 10.71 9.10
N SER A 245 1.40 9.40 9.15
CA SER A 245 0.80 8.64 8.03
C SER A 245 -0.65 9.04 7.78
N VAL A 246 -1.48 9.06 8.82
CA VAL A 246 -2.90 9.39 8.73
C VAL A 246 -3.11 10.86 8.31
N VAL A 247 -2.41 11.78 8.97
CA VAL A 247 -2.52 13.20 8.67
C VAL A 247 -1.96 13.52 7.28
N GLY A 248 -0.80 12.94 6.92
CA GLY A 248 -0.18 13.12 5.62
C GLY A 248 -1.05 12.63 4.48
N PHE A 249 -1.78 11.53 4.68
CA PHE A 249 -2.73 11.05 3.69
C PHE A 249 -3.78 12.11 3.34
N THR A 250 -4.37 12.77 4.34
CA THR A 250 -5.38 13.82 4.09
C THR A 250 -4.79 15.08 3.46
N VAL A 251 -3.54 15.43 3.80
CA VAL A 251 -2.85 16.56 3.15
C VAL A 251 -2.62 16.31 1.65
N ILE A 252 -2.28 15.08 1.28
CA ILE A 252 -1.99 14.72 -0.11
C ILE A 252 -3.27 14.44 -0.91
N HIS A 253 -4.25 13.76 -0.30
CA HIS A 253 -5.38 13.19 -1.02
C HIS A 253 -6.74 13.83 -0.70
N GLY A 254 -6.85 14.68 0.34
CA GLY A 254 -8.14 15.21 0.79
C GLY A 254 -8.94 15.92 -0.30
N ASN A 255 -8.33 16.85 -1.02
CA ASN A 255 -8.99 17.55 -2.12
C ASN A 255 -9.33 16.61 -3.29
N ASN A 256 -8.45 15.64 -3.57
CA ASN A 256 -8.67 14.66 -4.65
C ASN A 256 -9.90 13.77 -4.40
N LEU A 257 -10.28 13.56 -3.14
CA LEU A 257 -11.50 12.83 -2.79
C LEU A 257 -12.77 13.60 -3.19
N LEU A 258 -12.79 14.91 -3.01
CA LEU A 258 -13.91 15.74 -3.48
C LEU A 258 -13.96 15.82 -5.01
N ASP A 259 -12.81 15.93 -5.68
CA ASP A 259 -12.74 15.91 -7.15
C ASP A 259 -13.35 14.62 -7.71
N LEU A 260 -13.05 13.48 -7.07
CA LEU A 260 -13.59 12.18 -7.44
C LEU A 260 -15.10 12.11 -7.38
N THR A 261 -15.71 12.77 -6.40
CA THR A 261 -17.17 12.80 -6.18
C THR A 261 -17.83 14.05 -6.73
N ASN A 262 -17.17 14.79 -7.64
CA ASN A 262 -17.63 16.05 -8.24
C ASN A 262 -17.99 17.13 -7.21
N GLY A 263 -17.19 17.25 -6.15
CA GLY A 263 -17.39 18.20 -5.06
C GLY A 263 -18.37 17.75 -3.98
N HIS A 264 -18.95 16.55 -4.09
CA HIS A 264 -19.85 16.00 -3.08
C HIS A 264 -19.08 15.33 -1.95
N MET A 265 -19.50 15.54 -0.70
CA MET A 265 -18.83 15.03 0.50
C MET A 265 -19.04 13.52 0.66
N PRO A 266 -17.98 12.68 0.62
CA PRO A 266 -18.10 11.22 0.83
C PRO A 266 -17.97 10.79 2.30
N TYR A 267 -17.63 11.69 3.21
CA TYR A 267 -17.34 11.43 4.61
C TYR A 267 -18.45 11.94 5.54
N ASP A 268 -18.79 11.14 6.55
CA ASP A 268 -19.78 11.50 7.56
C ASP A 268 -19.30 11.13 8.96
N ASN A 269 -19.11 12.14 9.82
CA ASN A 269 -18.87 11.94 11.24
C ASN A 269 -19.92 12.68 12.10
N SER A 270 -21.05 13.08 11.53
CA SER A 270 -22.06 13.89 12.21
C SER A 270 -22.64 13.19 13.44
N LYS A 271 -22.64 11.85 13.46
CA LYS A 271 -23.14 11.01 14.54
C LYS A 271 -22.06 10.18 15.23
N THR A 272 -20.80 10.32 14.82
CA THR A 272 -19.69 9.58 15.42
C THR A 272 -19.45 10.07 16.85
N SER A 273 -19.39 9.14 17.80
CA SER A 273 -19.00 9.42 19.17
C SER A 273 -17.55 9.01 19.37
N TYR A 274 -16.67 9.99 19.55
CA TYR A 274 -15.26 9.76 19.83
C TYR A 274 -15.05 9.53 21.33
N SER A 275 -14.12 8.63 21.69
CA SER A 275 -13.79 8.31 23.07
C SER A 275 -12.30 7.99 23.23
N GLY A 276 -11.79 8.10 24.45
CA GLY A 276 -10.38 7.83 24.78
C GLY A 276 -9.56 9.08 25.06
N SER A 277 -10.17 10.26 25.04
CA SER A 277 -9.57 11.51 25.51
C SER A 277 -9.63 11.64 27.03
N ASN A 278 -9.09 12.70 27.56
CA ASN A 278 -9.23 13.05 28.98
C ASN A 278 -10.60 13.69 29.27
N ASP A 279 -11.29 14.20 28.25
CA ASP A 279 -12.64 14.80 28.33
C ASP A 279 -13.37 14.53 27.01
N ASP A 280 -14.08 13.42 26.93
CA ASP A 280 -14.78 12.99 25.72
C ASP A 280 -15.99 13.89 25.39
N ASP A 281 -16.60 14.53 26.39
CA ASP A 281 -17.70 15.47 26.16
C ASP A 281 -17.17 16.74 25.45
N ALA A 282 -16.07 17.29 25.94
CA ALA A 282 -15.40 18.44 25.30
C ALA A 282 -14.89 18.06 23.88
N LEU A 283 -14.31 16.87 23.70
CA LEU A 283 -13.88 16.38 22.41
C LEU A 283 -15.05 16.32 21.42
N ASN A 284 -16.14 15.69 21.78
CA ASN A 284 -17.30 15.51 20.90
C ASN A 284 -18.04 16.81 20.58
N ALA A 285 -17.98 17.80 21.50
CA ALA A 285 -18.50 19.14 21.28
C ALA A 285 -17.60 20.01 20.40
N GLY A 286 -16.29 19.79 20.42
CA GLY A 286 -15.28 20.64 19.76
C GLY A 286 -14.76 20.13 18.41
N VAL A 287 -14.85 18.84 18.13
CA VAL A 287 -14.36 18.26 16.89
C VAL A 287 -15.21 18.68 15.68
N ALA A 288 -14.57 18.94 14.55
CA ALA A 288 -15.28 19.31 13.31
C ALA A 288 -16.21 18.18 12.84
N ARG A 289 -17.43 18.55 12.41
CA ARG A 289 -18.47 17.63 11.95
C ARG A 289 -18.75 17.82 10.48
N PHE A 290 -18.85 16.72 9.76
CA PHE A 290 -19.16 16.64 8.33
C PHE A 290 -20.38 15.76 8.14
N VAL A 291 -21.17 16.05 7.11
CA VAL A 291 -22.33 15.25 6.69
C VAL A 291 -22.08 14.80 5.26
N SER A 292 -22.23 13.51 5.00
CA SER A 292 -22.05 12.96 3.66
C SER A 292 -23.17 13.34 2.71
N ASP A 293 -22.82 13.40 1.41
CA ASP A 293 -23.78 13.50 0.33
C ASP A 293 -24.15 12.08 -0.17
N PRO A 294 -25.43 11.73 -0.28
CA PRO A 294 -25.84 10.40 -0.74
C PRO A 294 -25.26 10.00 -2.10
N SER A 295 -25.02 10.95 -3.01
CA SER A 295 -24.43 10.65 -4.31
C SER A 295 -22.97 10.20 -4.20
N ALA A 296 -22.20 10.81 -3.28
CA ALA A 296 -20.83 10.44 -3.00
C ALA A 296 -20.74 9.09 -2.28
N VAL A 297 -21.62 8.83 -1.31
CA VAL A 297 -21.72 7.53 -0.63
C VAL A 297 -22.02 6.42 -1.64
N ASN A 298 -23.03 6.58 -2.49
CA ASN A 298 -23.36 5.61 -3.54
C ASN A 298 -22.19 5.36 -4.50
N TYR A 299 -21.39 6.39 -4.82
CA TYR A 299 -20.21 6.23 -5.65
C TYR A 299 -19.15 5.36 -4.95
N MET A 300 -18.88 5.61 -3.68
CA MET A 300 -17.92 4.84 -2.89
C MET A 300 -18.39 3.39 -2.72
N GLU A 301 -19.66 3.16 -2.42
CA GLU A 301 -20.22 1.80 -2.31
C GLU A 301 -20.09 1.03 -3.63
N HIS A 302 -20.39 1.66 -4.76
CA HIS A 302 -20.36 1.00 -6.06
C HIS A 302 -18.95 0.65 -6.55
N TYR A 303 -17.99 1.57 -6.36
CA TYR A 303 -16.66 1.45 -6.96
C TYR A 303 -15.56 1.03 -5.99
N TYR A 304 -15.78 1.13 -4.67
CA TYR A 304 -14.74 0.98 -3.66
C TYR A 304 -15.04 -0.08 -2.60
N THR A 305 -16.13 -0.83 -2.75
CA THR A 305 -16.54 -1.82 -1.75
C THR A 305 -16.51 -3.22 -2.33
N PRO A 306 -15.70 -4.13 -1.77
CA PRO A 306 -15.73 -5.55 -2.12
C PRO A 306 -17.07 -6.19 -1.72
N SER A 307 -17.50 -7.19 -2.48
CA SER A 307 -18.75 -7.91 -2.23
C SER A 307 -18.59 -9.15 -1.36
N GLY A 308 -17.38 -9.66 -1.24
CA GLY A 308 -17.09 -10.95 -0.59
C GLY A 308 -17.45 -12.18 -1.44
N GLU A 309 -18.03 -12.02 -2.63
CA GLU A 309 -18.48 -13.12 -3.50
C GLU A 309 -17.31 -13.83 -4.22
N LEU A 310 -16.37 -14.35 -3.45
CA LEU A 310 -15.23 -15.09 -3.99
C LEU A 310 -15.65 -16.44 -4.59
N ARG A 311 -15.05 -16.79 -5.73
CA ARG A 311 -15.22 -18.08 -6.42
C ARG A 311 -13.89 -18.69 -6.84
N ILE A 312 -12.78 -18.00 -6.57
CA ILE A 312 -11.40 -18.44 -6.81
C ILE A 312 -10.59 -18.22 -5.54
N PRO A 313 -9.47 -18.92 -5.33
CA PRO A 313 -8.58 -18.70 -4.20
C PRO A 313 -8.11 -17.26 -4.09
N VAL A 314 -8.29 -16.64 -2.94
CA VAL A 314 -7.73 -15.32 -2.59
C VAL A 314 -6.97 -15.45 -1.28
N LEU A 315 -5.70 -15.03 -1.30
CA LEU A 315 -4.86 -14.92 -0.12
C LEU A 315 -4.64 -13.43 0.18
N THR A 316 -4.79 -13.05 1.44
CA THR A 316 -4.46 -11.70 1.89
C THR A 316 -3.25 -11.73 2.81
N LEU A 317 -2.49 -10.63 2.85
CA LEU A 317 -1.30 -10.48 3.66
C LEU A 317 -1.25 -9.07 4.24
N HIS A 318 -1.23 -8.95 5.58
CA HIS A 318 -1.30 -7.66 6.26
C HIS A 318 -0.35 -7.59 7.45
N LYS A 319 0.18 -6.39 7.75
CA LYS A 319 0.91 -6.18 9.00
C LYS A 319 -0.05 -5.97 10.17
N THR A 320 0.34 -6.47 11.33
CA THR A 320 -0.47 -6.34 12.57
C THR A 320 -0.62 -4.90 13.03
N ARG A 321 0.35 -4.03 12.72
CA ARG A 321 0.34 -2.60 13.04
C ARG A 321 0.61 -1.77 11.79
N ASP A 322 -0.33 -1.84 10.86
CA ASP A 322 -0.33 -0.96 9.70
C ASP A 322 -0.95 0.39 10.08
N PRO A 323 -0.19 1.50 10.03
CA PRO A 323 -0.69 2.79 10.49
C PRO A 323 -1.60 3.49 9.48
N LEU A 324 -1.57 3.08 8.21
CA LEU A 324 -2.33 3.71 7.15
C LEU A 324 -3.58 2.92 6.77
N VAL A 325 -3.44 1.60 6.62
CA VAL A 325 -4.56 0.69 6.37
C VAL A 325 -4.63 -0.28 7.54
N PRO A 326 -5.43 0.02 8.57
CA PRO A 326 -5.44 -0.79 9.80
C PRO A 326 -5.91 -2.22 9.59
N ILE A 327 -5.45 -3.12 10.46
CA ILE A 327 -5.74 -4.56 10.40
C ILE A 327 -7.24 -4.90 10.43
N PHE A 328 -8.11 -4.00 10.91
CA PHE A 328 -9.55 -4.22 10.90
C PHE A 328 -10.13 -4.45 9.50
N HIS A 329 -9.45 -3.98 8.44
CA HIS A 329 -9.84 -4.27 7.06
C HIS A 329 -9.86 -5.76 6.76
N GLU A 330 -8.91 -6.51 7.32
CA GLU A 330 -8.87 -7.97 7.18
C GLU A 330 -10.02 -8.64 7.91
N GLU A 331 -10.28 -8.22 9.15
CA GLU A 331 -11.33 -8.79 10.00
C GLU A 331 -12.72 -8.60 9.37
N ARG A 332 -13.04 -7.38 8.94
CA ARG A 332 -14.32 -7.05 8.33
C ARG A 332 -14.51 -7.68 6.95
N TYR A 333 -13.42 -7.79 6.18
CA TYR A 333 -13.50 -8.52 4.92
C TYR A 333 -13.77 -10.01 5.12
N ALA A 334 -13.20 -10.63 6.16
CA ALA A 334 -13.54 -12.01 6.52
C ALA A 334 -15.03 -12.17 6.84
N GLU A 335 -15.62 -11.22 7.58
CA GLU A 335 -17.06 -11.19 7.86
C GLU A 335 -17.89 -11.03 6.57
N THR A 336 -17.49 -10.15 5.66
CA THR A 336 -18.13 -9.94 4.36
C THR A 336 -18.10 -11.21 3.51
N VAL A 337 -16.95 -11.87 3.41
CA VAL A 337 -16.78 -13.14 2.68
C VAL A 337 -17.57 -14.28 3.33
N GLN A 338 -17.64 -14.31 4.66
CA GLN A 338 -18.46 -15.26 5.39
C GLN A 338 -19.96 -15.03 5.12
N GLY A 339 -20.40 -13.78 5.12
CA GLY A 339 -21.77 -13.40 4.79
C GLY A 339 -22.17 -13.80 3.37
N ALA A 340 -21.22 -13.75 2.42
CA ALA A 340 -21.39 -14.20 1.05
C ALA A 340 -21.29 -15.76 0.88
N GLY A 341 -20.98 -16.50 1.94
CA GLY A 341 -20.82 -17.96 1.90
C GLY A 341 -19.56 -18.42 1.17
N ALA A 342 -18.52 -17.58 1.09
CA ALA A 342 -17.33 -17.81 0.26
C ALA A 342 -16.04 -18.07 1.05
N SER A 343 -16.11 -18.34 2.36
CA SER A 343 -14.96 -18.50 3.27
C SER A 343 -13.95 -19.58 2.84
N GLN A 344 -14.38 -20.58 2.07
CA GLN A 344 -13.51 -21.61 1.51
C GLN A 344 -12.49 -21.05 0.52
N TYR A 345 -12.75 -19.89 -0.07
CA TYR A 345 -11.87 -19.22 -1.04
C TYR A 345 -10.97 -18.15 -0.44
N LEU A 346 -11.12 -17.81 0.83
CA LEU A 346 -10.29 -16.78 1.49
C LEU A 346 -9.27 -17.42 2.45
N LEU A 347 -8.01 -17.03 2.35
CA LEU A 347 -6.96 -17.31 3.33
C LEU A 347 -6.30 -16.00 3.73
N GLN A 348 -6.31 -15.67 5.02
CA GLN A 348 -5.72 -14.43 5.54
C GLN A 348 -4.46 -14.75 6.33
N ARG A 349 -3.38 -14.04 6.07
CA ARG A 349 -2.11 -14.12 6.81
C ARG A 349 -1.70 -12.77 7.34
N THR A 350 -1.08 -12.76 8.50
CA THR A 350 -0.52 -11.55 9.10
C THR A 350 1.00 -11.64 9.20
N VAL A 351 1.64 -10.47 9.15
CA VAL A 351 3.06 -10.28 9.44
C VAL A 351 3.16 -9.38 10.66
N ASP A 352 3.76 -9.88 11.75
CA ASP A 352 3.96 -9.01 12.91
C ASP A 352 4.91 -7.87 12.56
N GLY A 353 4.54 -6.66 12.95
CA GLY A 353 5.35 -5.47 12.73
C GLY A 353 4.55 -4.22 12.43
N PHE A 354 5.27 -3.08 12.46
CA PHE A 354 4.76 -1.75 12.16
C PHE A 354 5.06 -1.34 10.71
N GLY A 355 4.15 -0.57 10.12
CA GLY A 355 4.32 0.09 8.82
C GLY A 355 3.41 -0.46 7.72
N HIS A 356 3.13 0.37 6.74
CA HIS A 356 2.26 0.04 5.60
C HIS A 356 3.02 -0.79 4.56
N CYS A 357 2.52 -1.98 4.21
CA CYS A 357 3.15 -2.90 3.26
C CYS A 357 4.61 -3.29 3.67
N GLY A 358 5.52 -3.49 2.69
CA GLY A 358 6.96 -3.69 2.96
C GLY A 358 7.30 -5.08 3.53
N PHE A 359 6.76 -6.17 2.94
CA PHE A 359 6.94 -7.55 3.40
C PHE A 359 7.31 -8.52 2.25
N LEU A 360 8.21 -8.13 1.36
CA LEU A 360 8.55 -8.88 0.13
C LEU A 360 8.76 -10.39 0.34
N ALA A 361 9.49 -10.79 1.39
CA ALA A 361 9.74 -12.21 1.64
C ALA A 361 8.45 -12.97 1.99
N ALA A 362 7.60 -12.39 2.84
CA ALA A 362 6.31 -12.96 3.19
C ALA A 362 5.34 -12.95 2.00
N GLU A 363 5.36 -11.92 1.18
CA GLU A 363 4.55 -11.81 -0.04
C GLU A 363 4.95 -12.87 -1.08
N THR A 364 6.25 -13.10 -1.27
CA THR A 364 6.74 -14.17 -2.16
C THR A 364 6.31 -15.56 -1.66
N ALA A 365 6.40 -15.80 -0.36
CA ALA A 365 5.95 -17.05 0.24
C ALA A 365 4.42 -17.21 0.16
N ALA A 366 3.67 -16.14 0.34
CA ALA A 366 2.21 -16.11 0.19
C ALA A 366 1.79 -16.40 -1.25
N PHE A 367 2.50 -15.81 -2.23
CA PHE A 367 2.25 -16.09 -3.65
C PHE A 367 2.53 -17.55 -4.00
N ALA A 368 3.63 -18.13 -3.52
CA ALA A 368 3.92 -19.54 -3.74
C ALA A 368 2.83 -20.45 -3.14
N ALA A 369 2.31 -20.11 -1.96
CA ALA A 369 1.20 -20.84 -1.33
C ALA A 369 -0.11 -20.69 -2.13
N LEU A 370 -0.39 -19.50 -2.69
CA LEU A 370 -1.53 -19.27 -3.58
C LEU A 370 -1.42 -20.10 -4.86
N VAL A 371 -0.25 -20.13 -5.50
CA VAL A 371 0.00 -20.97 -6.70
C VAL A 371 -0.24 -22.44 -6.40
N GLN A 372 0.30 -22.94 -5.30
CA GLN A 372 0.06 -24.34 -4.87
C GLN A 372 -1.42 -24.61 -4.63
N TRP A 373 -2.14 -23.67 -3.99
CA TRP A 373 -3.58 -23.82 -3.77
C TRP A 373 -4.36 -23.91 -5.08
N VAL A 374 -4.06 -23.02 -6.03
CA VAL A 374 -4.70 -23.01 -7.35
C VAL A 374 -4.42 -24.32 -8.13
N GLU A 375 -3.18 -24.81 -8.07
CA GLU A 375 -2.77 -26.01 -8.81
C GLU A 375 -3.33 -27.31 -8.22
N THR A 376 -3.42 -27.40 -6.91
CA THR A 376 -3.82 -28.62 -6.20
C THR A 376 -5.29 -28.64 -5.77
N GLY A 377 -5.95 -27.47 -5.74
CA GLY A 377 -7.27 -27.28 -5.14
C GLY A 377 -7.28 -27.39 -3.61
N VAL A 378 -6.11 -27.57 -2.97
CA VAL A 378 -6.01 -27.74 -1.52
C VAL A 378 -5.64 -26.39 -0.86
N LYS A 379 -6.58 -25.87 -0.05
CA LYS A 379 -6.34 -24.63 0.69
C LYS A 379 -5.20 -24.84 1.69
N PRO A 380 -4.14 -23.99 1.67
CA PRO A 380 -3.05 -24.06 2.63
C PRO A 380 -3.57 -23.85 4.07
N GLN A 381 -2.87 -24.42 5.04
CA GLN A 381 -3.06 -24.08 6.44
C GLN A 381 -2.37 -22.74 6.76
N ASN A 382 -2.86 -22.03 7.79
CA ASN A 382 -2.26 -20.79 8.28
C ASN A 382 -0.90 -21.05 8.92
#